data_7c6834d7c98974a6178efeb9b729bb06
#
_entry.id   7c6834d7c98974a6178efeb9b729bb06
#
_cell.length_a   1.000
_cell.length_b   1.000
_cell.length_c   1.000
_cell.angle_alpha   90.00
_cell.angle_beta   90.00
_cell.angle_gamma   90.00
#
_symmetry.space_group_name_H-M   'P 1'
#
loop_
_entity.id
_entity.type
_entity.pdbx_description
1 polymer ?
#
loop_
_entity_poly.entity_id
_entity_poly.type
_entity_poly.pdbx_seq_one_letter_code
_entity_poly.pdbx_strand_id
1 'polypeptide(L)'
;MKTDIKNTIVLGEPGSGKTSCIAINETIDALKQGHSLFVNDNSKEEIYKSTYDLAKSQGYNIILLDYLNYKGDSFNCLDLVKDYYQENESVLCGELISLISEALNKPVKGSEDPFWTISSTTYIKGIIYYLLETKSKKISLEALSHLCVESSARIEFLGLGRSTPMASSLLNGVFTNSEKTTASILMTAFATISSILTNSKIKRITRTTSFDIRKIPKEKTIIYLKYPEYSEQYDGLVSLFLTELIHVLYHSCDQTGQLDIPFHFIIDEFAHFRLPSFERYISTARSRNIQFTLLIQSMDQLEIGYSKPVAKTIMDCCQNIISFQTTNYNTLTYMSQLSGYRDTVGHLPRVSMNDLLKLRPFEAFCLINHQPSIQLFKPYFMRRDYL
;
A
#
# COMPACT_ATOMS: atom_id res chain seq x y z
N MET A 1 24.24 13.51 10.46
CA MET A 1 24.16 13.65 8.98
C MET A 1 22.69 13.60 8.59
N LYS A 2 22.17 14.56 7.83
CA LYS A 2 20.83 14.40 7.27
C LYS A 2 20.89 13.23 6.29
N THR A 3 20.17 12.15 6.57
CA THR A 3 19.99 11.04 5.64
C THR A 3 19.38 11.61 4.35
N ASP A 4 20.02 11.34 3.21
CA ASP A 4 19.54 11.81 1.90
C ASP A 4 18.37 10.92 1.46
N ILE A 5 17.20 11.15 2.08
CA ILE A 5 15.96 10.39 1.85
C ILE A 5 15.46 10.70 0.44
N LYS A 6 15.34 9.66 -0.38
CA LYS A 6 14.89 9.75 -1.78
C LYS A 6 13.93 8.62 -2.12
N ASN A 7 12.78 8.98 -2.66
CA ASN A 7 11.91 7.97 -3.23
C ASN A 7 12.54 7.35 -4.46
N THR A 8 12.44 6.04 -4.56
CA THR A 8 13.01 5.23 -5.64
C THR A 8 11.90 4.43 -6.32
N ILE A 9 11.91 4.39 -7.64
CA ILE A 9 11.10 3.44 -8.39
C ILE A 9 12.00 2.51 -9.19
N VAL A 10 11.69 1.21 -9.11
CA VAL A 10 12.46 0.14 -9.73
C VAL A 10 11.58 -0.62 -10.70
N LEU A 11 11.96 -0.62 -11.97
CA LEU A 11 11.25 -1.31 -13.04
C LEU A 11 12.04 -2.52 -13.54
N GLY A 12 11.35 -3.52 -14.04
CA GLY A 12 11.99 -4.69 -14.68
C GLY A 12 11.09 -5.92 -14.63
N GLU A 13 11.32 -6.83 -15.56
CA GLU A 13 10.57 -8.08 -15.67
C GLU A 13 10.78 -9.00 -14.45
N PRO A 14 9.90 -9.99 -14.23
CA PRO A 14 10.14 -11.03 -13.25
C PRO A 14 11.50 -11.70 -13.47
N GLY A 15 12.26 -11.89 -12.38
CA GLY A 15 13.61 -12.48 -12.45
C GLY A 15 14.72 -11.54 -12.91
N SER A 16 14.47 -10.27 -13.21
CA SER A 16 15.49 -9.30 -13.63
C SER A 16 16.47 -8.88 -12.50
N GLY A 17 16.21 -9.29 -11.26
CA GLY A 17 17.06 -8.99 -10.12
C GLY A 17 16.57 -7.86 -9.20
N LYS A 18 15.38 -7.29 -9.41
CA LYS A 18 14.83 -6.21 -8.59
C LYS A 18 14.91 -6.52 -7.10
N THR A 19 14.36 -7.66 -6.69
CA THR A 19 14.30 -8.05 -5.27
C THR A 19 15.69 -8.29 -4.70
N SER A 20 16.53 -9.10 -5.38
CA SER A 20 17.85 -9.49 -4.88
C SER A 20 18.90 -8.36 -4.92
N CYS A 21 18.81 -7.45 -5.90
CA CYS A 21 19.76 -6.35 -6.06
C CYS A 21 19.33 -5.07 -5.33
N ILE A 22 18.04 -4.82 -5.19
CA ILE A 22 17.53 -3.58 -4.60
C ILE A 22 16.81 -3.84 -3.27
N ALA A 23 15.68 -4.55 -3.27
CA ALA A 23 14.85 -4.66 -2.06
C ALA A 23 15.61 -5.24 -0.86
N ILE A 24 16.33 -6.36 -1.04
CA ILE A 24 17.08 -6.97 0.05
C ILE A 24 18.25 -6.07 0.47
N ASN A 25 19.00 -5.51 -0.48
CA ASN A 25 20.12 -4.62 -0.15
C ASN A 25 19.67 -3.37 0.59
N GLU A 26 18.60 -2.71 0.13
CA GLU A 26 18.05 -1.53 0.82
C GLU A 26 17.49 -1.88 2.20
N THR A 27 16.87 -3.06 2.36
CA THR A 27 16.43 -3.53 3.68
C THR A 27 17.60 -3.66 4.64
N ILE A 28 18.71 -4.26 4.20
CA ILE A 28 19.92 -4.43 5.02
C ILE A 28 20.54 -3.09 5.38
N ASP A 29 20.70 -2.22 4.39
CA ASP A 29 21.32 -0.92 4.59
C ASP A 29 20.46 -0.05 5.52
N ALA A 30 19.15 -0.08 5.41
CA ALA A 30 18.24 0.61 6.31
C ALA A 30 18.26 0.04 7.73
N LEU A 31 18.31 -1.30 7.90
CA LEU A 31 18.50 -1.93 9.22
C LEU A 31 19.80 -1.49 9.87
N LYS A 32 20.92 -1.50 9.13
CA LYS A 32 22.23 -1.05 9.64
C LYS A 32 22.23 0.43 10.03
N GLN A 33 21.40 1.25 9.41
CA GLN A 33 21.22 2.67 9.72
C GLN A 33 20.24 2.93 10.87
N GLY A 34 19.54 1.91 11.35
CA GLY A 34 18.57 2.04 12.43
C GLY A 34 17.21 2.62 11.99
N HIS A 35 16.89 2.56 10.69
CA HIS A 35 15.59 2.99 10.17
C HIS A 35 14.50 1.97 10.50
N SER A 36 13.27 2.42 10.72
CA SER A 36 12.10 1.54 10.73
C SER A 36 11.67 1.18 9.30
N LEU A 37 11.11 -0.01 9.10
CA LEU A 37 10.80 -0.53 7.77
C LEU A 37 9.45 -1.20 7.69
N PHE A 38 8.84 -1.07 6.53
CA PHE A 38 7.83 -2.00 6.02
C PHE A 38 8.38 -2.70 4.78
N VAL A 39 8.25 -4.01 4.74
CA VAL A 39 8.67 -4.84 3.62
C VAL A 39 7.58 -5.86 3.34
N ASN A 40 7.04 -5.87 2.12
CA ASN A 40 6.22 -6.99 1.69
C ASN A 40 7.07 -8.01 0.94
N ASP A 41 6.79 -9.27 1.17
CA ASP A 41 7.53 -10.40 0.62
C ASP A 41 6.57 -11.41 -0.02
N ASN A 42 7.00 -12.02 -1.08
CA ASN A 42 6.23 -12.98 -1.83
C ASN A 42 6.35 -14.42 -1.26
N SER A 43 5.81 -15.39 -1.97
CA SER A 43 5.81 -16.80 -1.58
C SER A 43 7.21 -17.41 -1.40
N LYS A 44 8.27 -16.80 -1.96
CA LYS A 44 9.65 -17.27 -1.79
C LYS A 44 10.27 -16.86 -0.47
N GLU A 45 9.72 -15.82 0.17
CA GLU A 45 10.17 -15.28 1.46
C GLU A 45 11.66 -14.85 1.43
N GLU A 46 12.15 -14.35 0.29
CA GLU A 46 13.58 -14.05 0.09
C GLU A 46 14.05 -12.90 0.99
N ILE A 47 13.24 -11.84 1.13
CA ILE A 47 13.60 -10.69 1.95
C ILE A 47 13.56 -11.06 3.44
N TYR A 48 12.51 -11.74 3.88
CA TYR A 48 12.35 -12.20 5.25
C TYR A 48 13.52 -13.10 5.68
N LYS A 49 13.81 -14.15 4.91
CA LYS A 49 14.87 -15.11 5.19
C LYS A 49 16.26 -14.47 5.24
N SER A 50 16.50 -13.46 4.39
CA SER A 50 17.81 -12.81 4.30
C SER A 50 18.04 -11.72 5.35
N THR A 51 17.00 -11.19 6.01
CA THR A 51 17.12 -10.00 6.84
C THR A 51 16.61 -10.18 8.28
N TYR A 52 15.86 -11.24 8.57
CA TYR A 52 15.24 -11.48 9.87
C TYR A 52 16.27 -11.56 11.02
N ASP A 53 17.34 -12.36 10.84
CA ASP A 53 18.35 -12.53 11.88
C ASP A 53 19.13 -11.23 12.14
N LEU A 54 19.38 -10.46 11.10
CA LEU A 54 19.99 -9.14 11.22
C LEU A 54 19.08 -8.19 12.02
N ALA A 55 17.80 -8.11 11.69
CA ALA A 55 16.84 -7.28 12.40
C ALA A 55 16.76 -7.67 13.88
N LYS A 56 16.69 -8.97 14.16
CA LYS A 56 16.66 -9.51 15.53
C LYS A 56 17.92 -9.19 16.31
N SER A 57 19.10 -9.36 15.71
CA SER A 57 20.39 -9.07 16.35
C SER A 57 20.57 -7.59 16.70
N GLN A 58 19.93 -6.70 15.95
CA GLN A 58 19.96 -5.25 16.16
C GLN A 58 18.84 -4.74 17.08
N GLY A 59 18.05 -5.64 17.69
CA GLY A 59 17.04 -5.29 18.67
C GLY A 59 15.79 -4.60 18.10
N TYR A 60 15.43 -4.88 16.85
CA TYR A 60 14.20 -4.37 16.26
C TYR A 60 12.96 -5.01 16.89
N ASN A 61 11.92 -4.22 17.06
CA ASN A 61 10.57 -4.74 17.22
C ASN A 61 10.13 -5.34 15.87
N ILE A 62 9.83 -6.63 15.83
CA ILE A 62 9.49 -7.36 14.60
C ILE A 62 8.00 -7.67 14.61
N ILE A 63 7.28 -7.10 13.63
CA ILE A 63 5.88 -7.43 13.37
C ILE A 63 5.83 -8.32 12.13
N LEU A 64 5.20 -9.48 12.24
CA LEU A 64 5.11 -10.47 11.17
C LEU A 64 3.65 -10.73 10.77
N LEU A 65 3.20 -10.14 9.67
CA LEU A 65 1.90 -10.43 9.06
C LEU A 65 2.10 -11.54 8.01
N ASP A 66 1.85 -12.80 8.41
CA ASP A 66 2.09 -13.98 7.57
C ASP A 66 0.78 -14.53 6.98
N TYR A 67 0.40 -14.02 5.81
CA TYR A 67 -0.76 -14.50 5.08
C TYR A 67 -0.47 -15.76 4.24
N LEU A 68 0.78 -16.20 4.14
CA LEU A 68 1.14 -17.48 3.51
C LEU A 68 0.79 -18.65 4.43
N ASN A 69 1.24 -18.59 5.69
CA ASN A 69 1.10 -19.67 6.66
C ASN A 69 0.01 -19.38 7.70
N TYR A 70 -0.54 -18.15 7.71
CA TYR A 70 -1.53 -17.68 8.69
C TYR A 70 -1.01 -17.77 10.13
N LYS A 71 0.25 -17.39 10.32
CA LYS A 71 0.98 -17.35 11.60
C LYS A 71 1.46 -15.93 11.88
N GLY A 72 2.02 -15.72 13.08
CA GLY A 72 2.52 -14.41 13.47
C GLY A 72 1.41 -13.48 13.96
N ASP A 73 1.54 -12.21 13.65
CA ASP A 73 0.64 -11.17 14.10
C ASP A 73 -0.67 -11.14 13.32
N SER A 74 -1.71 -10.60 13.96
CA SER A 74 -3.03 -10.38 13.37
C SER A 74 -3.31 -8.89 13.23
N PHE A 75 -4.14 -8.52 12.24
CA PHE A 75 -4.46 -7.14 11.95
C PHE A 75 -5.93 -6.98 11.55
N ASN A 76 -6.66 -6.15 12.30
CA ASN A 76 -8.01 -5.70 12.00
C ASN A 76 -7.98 -4.20 11.68
N CYS A 77 -8.23 -3.83 10.46
CA CYS A 77 -8.22 -2.43 10.00
C CYS A 77 -9.27 -1.51 10.65
N LEU A 78 -10.11 -2.03 11.51
CA LEU A 78 -11.13 -1.25 12.22
C LEU A 78 -10.82 -1.09 13.72
N ASP A 79 -9.76 -1.69 14.25
CA ASP A 79 -9.42 -1.54 15.66
C ASP A 79 -8.94 -0.11 15.96
N LEU A 80 -8.08 0.47 15.14
CA LEU A 80 -7.64 1.86 15.28
C LEU A 80 -8.79 2.87 15.10
N VAL A 81 -9.71 2.61 14.17
CA VAL A 81 -10.93 3.41 13.99
C VAL A 81 -11.76 3.42 15.27
N LYS A 82 -11.91 2.25 15.88
CA LYS A 82 -12.63 2.11 17.17
C LYS A 82 -11.93 2.88 18.28
N ASP A 83 -10.61 2.80 18.36
CA ASP A 83 -9.82 3.52 19.36
C ASP A 83 -9.98 5.04 19.20
N TYR A 84 -9.83 5.59 18.00
CA TYR A 84 -10.06 7.01 17.72
C TYR A 84 -11.48 7.45 18.08
N TYR A 85 -12.48 6.63 17.78
CA TYR A 85 -13.86 6.94 18.16
C TYR A 85 -14.04 7.00 19.68
N GLN A 86 -13.46 6.06 20.43
CA GLN A 86 -13.52 6.01 21.89
C GLN A 86 -12.75 7.16 22.57
N GLU A 87 -11.66 7.60 21.96
CA GLU A 87 -10.83 8.72 22.41
C GLU A 87 -11.41 10.10 22.02
N ASN A 88 -12.55 10.13 21.32
CA ASN A 88 -13.20 11.32 20.76
C ASN A 88 -12.34 12.06 19.71
N GLU A 89 -11.43 11.39 19.06
CA GLU A 89 -10.61 11.90 17.95
C GLU A 89 -11.40 11.87 16.64
N SER A 90 -12.47 12.68 16.57
CA SER A 90 -13.48 12.60 15.51
C SER A 90 -12.92 12.86 14.09
N VAL A 91 -11.92 13.74 13.97
CA VAL A 91 -11.27 14.06 12.70
C VAL A 91 -10.50 12.84 12.19
N LEU A 92 -9.61 12.28 13.01
CA LEU A 92 -8.80 11.10 12.66
C LEU A 92 -9.66 9.87 12.37
N CYS A 93 -10.70 9.68 13.19
CA CYS A 93 -11.68 8.62 12.98
C CYS A 93 -12.34 8.74 11.60
N GLY A 94 -12.84 9.93 11.25
CA GLY A 94 -13.51 10.18 9.98
C GLY A 94 -12.59 10.05 8.77
N GLU A 95 -11.36 10.53 8.87
CA GLU A 95 -10.33 10.38 7.83
C GLU A 95 -9.99 8.91 7.60
N LEU A 96 -9.72 8.16 8.66
CA LEU A 96 -9.36 6.76 8.56
C LEU A 96 -10.51 5.90 8.02
N ILE A 97 -11.76 6.15 8.45
CA ILE A 97 -12.95 5.50 7.90
C ILE A 97 -13.03 5.74 6.37
N SER A 98 -12.77 6.97 5.94
CA SER A 98 -12.80 7.32 4.52
C SER A 98 -11.75 6.56 3.74
N LEU A 99 -10.49 6.58 4.21
CA LEU A 99 -9.38 5.89 3.58
C LEU A 99 -9.60 4.36 3.51
N ILE A 100 -10.04 3.73 4.59
CA ILE A 100 -10.36 2.29 4.62
C ILE A 100 -11.47 1.96 3.63
N SER A 101 -12.55 2.75 3.61
CA SER A 101 -13.69 2.51 2.73
C SER A 101 -13.31 2.66 1.25
N GLU A 102 -12.40 3.58 0.92
CA GLU A 102 -11.85 3.76 -0.42
C GLU A 102 -10.86 2.65 -0.80
N ALA A 103 -10.01 2.20 0.12
CA ALA A 103 -9.08 1.09 -0.10
C ALA A 103 -9.82 -0.24 -0.33
N LEU A 104 -10.93 -0.45 0.35
CA LEU A 104 -11.81 -1.61 0.13
C LEU A 104 -12.42 -1.59 -1.28
N ASN A 105 -12.85 -0.43 -1.76
CA ASN A 105 -13.68 -0.32 -2.96
C ASN A 105 -12.83 -0.20 -4.23
N LYS A 106 -12.52 -1.33 -4.86
CA LYS A 106 -11.91 -1.35 -6.19
C LYS A 106 -12.95 -0.90 -7.23
N PRO A 107 -12.65 0.01 -8.17
CA PRO A 107 -13.52 0.27 -9.29
C PRO A 107 -13.85 -1.03 -10.01
N VAL A 108 -15.13 -1.22 -10.33
CA VAL A 108 -15.57 -2.40 -11.07
C VAL A 108 -14.93 -2.35 -12.46
N LYS A 109 -14.17 -3.38 -12.83
CA LYS A 109 -13.57 -3.49 -14.18
C LYS A 109 -14.67 -3.39 -15.23
N GLY A 110 -14.54 -2.42 -16.15
CA GLY A 110 -15.51 -2.22 -17.24
C GLY A 110 -16.72 -1.36 -16.90
N SER A 111 -16.85 -0.82 -15.69
CA SER A 111 -17.86 0.19 -15.35
C SER A 111 -17.24 1.58 -15.42
N GLU A 112 -17.68 2.38 -16.38
CA GLU A 112 -17.31 3.81 -16.47
C GLU A 112 -18.11 4.68 -15.50
N ASP A 113 -19.20 4.15 -14.93
CA ASP A 113 -20.08 4.89 -14.02
C ASP A 113 -19.55 4.85 -12.57
N PRO A 114 -19.05 5.97 -12.05
CA PRO A 114 -18.53 6.07 -10.68
C PRO A 114 -19.62 5.93 -9.62
N PHE A 115 -20.91 5.98 -10.00
CA PHE A 115 -22.05 5.91 -9.07
C PHE A 115 -21.96 4.68 -8.14
N TRP A 116 -21.70 3.51 -8.70
CA TRP A 116 -21.65 2.26 -7.92
C TRP A 116 -20.52 2.24 -6.90
N THR A 117 -19.34 2.70 -7.30
CA THR A 117 -18.18 2.79 -6.41
C THR A 117 -18.42 3.83 -5.31
N ILE A 118 -18.93 5.01 -5.63
CA ILE A 118 -19.21 6.06 -4.66
C ILE A 118 -20.30 5.63 -3.68
N SER A 119 -21.40 5.05 -4.19
CA SER A 119 -22.53 4.64 -3.37
C SER A 119 -22.18 3.47 -2.44
N SER A 120 -21.42 2.47 -2.90
CA SER A 120 -20.98 1.37 -2.06
C SER A 120 -19.93 1.83 -1.03
N THR A 121 -19.03 2.75 -1.37
CA THR A 121 -18.12 3.40 -0.39
C THR A 121 -18.90 4.14 0.68
N THR A 122 -19.94 4.92 0.30
CA THR A 122 -20.81 5.62 1.24
C THR A 122 -21.54 4.65 2.17
N TYR A 123 -22.03 3.54 1.63
CA TYR A 123 -22.65 2.49 2.42
C TYR A 123 -21.66 1.86 3.41
N ILE A 124 -20.44 1.52 2.99
CA ILE A 124 -19.41 0.98 3.88
C ILE A 124 -19.06 1.97 5.01
N LYS A 125 -18.89 3.26 4.71
CA LYS A 125 -18.72 4.31 5.73
C LYS A 125 -19.89 4.31 6.73
N GLY A 126 -21.11 4.25 6.23
CA GLY A 126 -22.33 4.24 7.04
C GLY A 126 -22.39 3.07 8.01
N ILE A 127 -22.08 1.84 7.56
CA ILE A 127 -22.11 0.66 8.43
C ILE A 127 -20.94 0.61 9.42
N ILE A 128 -19.79 1.21 9.09
CA ILE A 128 -18.71 1.38 10.07
C ILE A 128 -19.18 2.32 11.20
N TYR A 129 -19.72 3.50 10.88
CA TYR A 129 -20.28 4.41 11.88
C TYR A 129 -21.41 3.76 12.68
N TYR A 130 -22.29 2.99 12.04
CA TYR A 130 -23.34 2.25 12.73
C TYR A 130 -22.78 1.32 13.82
N LEU A 131 -21.73 0.55 13.51
CA LEU A 131 -21.09 -0.33 14.50
C LEU A 131 -20.45 0.45 15.65
N LEU A 132 -19.89 1.63 15.38
CA LEU A 132 -19.27 2.50 16.38
C LEU A 132 -20.33 3.14 17.28
N GLU A 133 -21.33 3.79 16.70
CA GLU A 133 -22.39 4.54 17.40
C GLU A 133 -23.31 3.63 18.21
N THR A 134 -23.55 2.40 17.75
CA THR A 134 -24.28 1.37 18.50
C THR A 134 -23.42 0.62 19.52
N LYS A 135 -22.13 0.99 19.66
CA LYS A 135 -21.17 0.37 20.57
C LYS A 135 -21.08 -1.15 20.39
N SER A 136 -21.09 -1.59 19.14
CA SER A 136 -20.97 -3.01 18.82
C SER A 136 -19.70 -3.61 19.46
N LYS A 137 -19.84 -4.80 20.05
CA LYS A 137 -18.69 -5.52 20.61
C LYS A 137 -17.75 -6.06 19.55
N LYS A 138 -18.28 -6.32 18.36
CA LYS A 138 -17.52 -6.90 17.21
C LYS A 138 -17.49 -5.88 16.09
N ILE A 139 -16.34 -5.28 15.88
CA ILE A 139 -16.08 -4.36 14.76
C ILE A 139 -14.97 -4.98 13.94
N SER A 140 -15.31 -5.54 12.77
CA SER A 140 -14.38 -6.24 11.88
C SER A 140 -14.95 -6.32 10.47
N LEU A 141 -14.12 -6.65 9.48
CA LEU A 141 -14.57 -6.90 8.12
C LEU A 141 -15.68 -7.97 8.05
N GLU A 142 -15.60 -8.99 8.90
CA GLU A 142 -16.65 -10.02 8.99
C GLU A 142 -18.00 -9.43 9.44
N ALA A 143 -17.99 -8.53 10.44
CA ALA A 143 -19.20 -7.84 10.90
C ALA A 143 -19.79 -6.94 9.79
N LEU A 144 -18.94 -6.21 9.05
CA LEU A 144 -19.38 -5.41 7.90
C LEU A 144 -20.03 -6.29 6.81
N SER A 145 -19.40 -7.43 6.50
CA SER A 145 -19.92 -8.38 5.50
C SER A 145 -21.31 -8.90 5.88
N HIS A 146 -21.54 -9.23 7.16
CA HIS A 146 -22.85 -9.65 7.65
C HIS A 146 -23.91 -8.56 7.49
N LEU A 147 -23.61 -7.31 7.82
CA LEU A 147 -24.55 -6.20 7.68
C LEU A 147 -24.95 -5.92 6.23
N CYS A 148 -24.13 -6.29 5.26
CA CYS A 148 -24.47 -6.13 3.84
C CYS A 148 -25.59 -7.07 3.37
N VAL A 149 -25.77 -8.24 3.98
CA VAL A 149 -26.70 -9.29 3.52
C VAL A 149 -27.85 -9.57 4.49
N GLU A 150 -27.78 -9.06 5.71
CA GLU A 150 -28.80 -9.30 6.72
C GLU A 150 -30.04 -8.44 6.46
N SER A 151 -31.18 -9.08 6.20
CA SER A 151 -32.43 -8.39 5.88
C SER A 151 -32.97 -7.58 7.06
N SER A 152 -32.71 -8.00 8.31
CA SER A 152 -33.09 -7.27 9.53
C SER A 152 -32.31 -5.95 9.68
N ALA A 153 -31.05 -5.91 9.26
CA ALA A 153 -30.23 -4.72 9.30
C ALA A 153 -30.84 -3.57 8.48
N ARG A 154 -31.46 -3.87 7.34
CA ARG A 154 -32.13 -2.86 6.52
C ARG A 154 -33.27 -2.16 7.28
N ILE A 155 -34.08 -2.93 8.02
CA ILE A 155 -35.20 -2.37 8.82
C ILE A 155 -34.64 -1.50 9.94
N GLU A 156 -33.57 -1.96 10.58
CA GLU A 156 -32.88 -1.22 11.63
C GLU A 156 -32.28 0.09 11.10
N PHE A 157 -31.63 0.06 9.93
CA PHE A 157 -31.06 1.26 9.30
C PHE A 157 -32.11 2.31 8.93
N LEU A 158 -33.30 1.91 8.53
CA LEU A 158 -34.41 2.83 8.27
C LEU A 158 -34.98 3.46 9.55
N GLY A 159 -34.78 2.83 10.71
CA GLY A 159 -35.18 3.31 12.03
C GLY A 159 -34.10 4.14 12.75
N LEU A 160 -32.92 4.38 12.14
CA LEU A 160 -31.84 5.16 12.74
C LEU A 160 -32.27 6.61 13.00
N GLY A 161 -31.88 7.13 14.16
CA GLY A 161 -32.27 8.44 14.62
C GLY A 161 -31.12 9.25 15.23
N ARG A 162 -31.45 10.11 16.16
CA ARG A 162 -30.50 11.06 16.81
C ARG A 162 -29.36 10.40 17.58
N SER A 163 -29.50 9.13 17.97
CA SER A 163 -28.46 8.39 18.71
C SER A 163 -27.34 7.90 17.76
N THR A 164 -27.57 7.90 16.45
CA THR A 164 -26.63 7.42 15.42
C THR A 164 -26.52 8.42 14.28
N PRO A 165 -26.05 9.65 14.52
CA PRO A 165 -26.19 10.76 13.58
C PRO A 165 -25.35 10.56 12.29
N MET A 166 -24.14 10.02 12.39
CA MET A 166 -23.27 9.81 11.23
C MET A 166 -23.76 8.64 10.38
N ALA A 167 -24.09 7.52 11.02
CA ALA A 167 -24.66 6.36 10.34
C ALA A 167 -25.99 6.73 9.65
N SER A 168 -26.89 7.40 10.37
CA SER A 168 -28.18 7.86 9.85
C SER A 168 -28.03 8.74 8.61
N SER A 169 -27.11 9.72 8.66
CA SER A 169 -26.87 10.64 7.54
C SER A 169 -26.41 9.90 6.27
N LEU A 170 -25.45 8.99 6.42
CA LEU A 170 -24.86 8.26 5.28
C LEU A 170 -25.80 7.18 4.72
N LEU A 171 -26.44 6.41 5.60
CA LEU A 171 -27.31 5.29 5.20
C LEU A 171 -28.63 5.77 4.64
N ASN A 172 -29.23 6.84 5.14
CA ASN A 172 -30.44 7.42 4.57
C ASN A 172 -30.23 7.81 3.10
N GLY A 173 -29.08 8.39 2.74
CA GLY A 173 -28.75 8.70 1.34
C GLY A 173 -28.73 7.47 0.43
N VAL A 174 -28.34 6.31 0.95
CA VAL A 174 -28.35 5.05 0.20
C VAL A 174 -29.76 4.48 0.11
N PHE A 175 -30.56 4.51 1.19
CA PHE A 175 -31.89 3.88 1.26
C PHE A 175 -33.02 4.72 0.65
N THR A 176 -32.78 5.99 0.29
CA THR A 176 -33.73 6.80 -0.49
C THR A 176 -33.84 6.41 -1.96
N ASN A 177 -32.90 5.58 -2.45
CA ASN A 177 -32.96 5.05 -3.81
C ASN A 177 -34.08 3.99 -3.99
N SER A 178 -34.35 3.62 -5.25
CA SER A 178 -35.23 2.50 -5.53
C SER A 178 -34.71 1.21 -4.88
N GLU A 179 -35.62 0.27 -4.56
CA GLU A 179 -35.24 -1.00 -3.93
C GLU A 179 -34.19 -1.76 -4.75
N LYS A 180 -34.33 -1.76 -6.08
CA LYS A 180 -33.39 -2.42 -6.99
C LYS A 180 -32.00 -1.76 -6.92
N THR A 181 -31.94 -0.43 -6.93
CA THR A 181 -30.68 0.33 -6.83
C THR A 181 -30.01 0.08 -5.48
N THR A 182 -30.76 0.18 -4.38
CA THR A 182 -30.26 -0.10 -3.03
C THR A 182 -29.71 -1.52 -2.94
N ALA A 183 -30.44 -2.53 -3.39
CA ALA A 183 -29.98 -3.92 -3.39
C ALA A 183 -28.66 -4.09 -4.17
N SER A 184 -28.51 -3.42 -5.31
CA SER A 184 -27.26 -3.45 -6.08
C SER A 184 -26.11 -2.80 -5.36
N ILE A 185 -26.33 -1.68 -4.65
CA ILE A 185 -25.28 -1.01 -3.82
C ILE A 185 -24.82 -1.94 -2.70
N LEU A 186 -25.75 -2.58 -1.98
CA LEU A 186 -25.44 -3.51 -0.90
C LEU A 186 -24.65 -4.72 -1.42
N MET A 187 -25.07 -5.29 -2.54
CA MET A 187 -24.39 -6.42 -3.16
C MET A 187 -22.98 -6.05 -3.65
N THR A 188 -22.78 -4.84 -4.15
CA THR A 188 -21.44 -4.34 -4.51
C THR A 188 -20.54 -4.26 -3.28
N ALA A 189 -21.01 -3.67 -2.18
CA ALA A 189 -20.28 -3.60 -0.92
C ALA A 189 -19.98 -5.01 -0.36
N PHE A 190 -20.96 -5.91 -0.38
CA PHE A 190 -20.79 -7.30 0.02
C PHE A 190 -19.72 -8.01 -0.79
N ALA A 191 -19.79 -7.93 -2.12
CA ALA A 191 -18.83 -8.56 -3.02
C ALA A 191 -17.40 -8.06 -2.75
N THR A 192 -17.24 -6.75 -2.54
CA THR A 192 -15.96 -6.13 -2.20
C THR A 192 -15.37 -6.71 -0.92
N ILE A 193 -16.12 -6.73 0.18
CA ILE A 193 -15.64 -7.22 1.48
C ILE A 193 -15.42 -8.74 1.43
N SER A 194 -16.33 -9.47 0.79
CA SER A 194 -16.27 -10.94 0.70
C SER A 194 -15.12 -11.43 -0.16
N SER A 195 -14.66 -10.64 -1.13
CA SER A 195 -13.48 -10.97 -1.93
C SER A 195 -12.20 -11.08 -1.10
N ILE A 196 -12.16 -10.41 0.05
CA ILE A 196 -11.06 -10.50 1.02
C ILE A 196 -11.28 -11.66 1.99
N LEU A 197 -12.49 -11.85 2.48
CA LEU A 197 -12.85 -12.82 3.53
C LEU A 197 -13.08 -14.24 2.99
N THR A 198 -12.18 -14.75 2.16
CA THR A 198 -12.37 -15.98 1.38
C THR A 198 -12.35 -17.28 2.20
N ASN A 199 -11.75 -17.26 3.39
CA ASN A 199 -11.61 -18.46 4.22
C ASN A 199 -11.56 -18.13 5.72
N SER A 200 -11.76 -19.16 6.55
CA SER A 200 -11.79 -19.04 8.02
C SER A 200 -10.47 -18.57 8.64
N LYS A 201 -9.33 -18.83 8.00
CA LYS A 201 -8.03 -18.40 8.50
C LYS A 201 -7.85 -16.88 8.33
N ILE A 202 -8.23 -16.34 7.16
CA ILE A 202 -8.25 -14.88 6.93
C ILE A 202 -9.20 -14.21 7.93
N LYS A 203 -10.43 -14.71 8.07
CA LYS A 203 -11.39 -14.17 9.05
C LYS A 203 -10.81 -14.13 10.47
N ARG A 204 -10.03 -15.13 10.86
CA ARG A 204 -9.39 -15.19 12.17
C ARG A 204 -8.32 -14.13 12.35
N ILE A 205 -7.40 -13.97 11.39
CA ILE A 205 -6.28 -13.02 11.50
C ILE A 205 -6.68 -11.56 11.25
N THR A 206 -7.89 -11.32 10.72
CA THR A 206 -8.46 -9.98 10.52
C THR A 206 -9.49 -9.60 11.57
N ARG A 207 -9.64 -10.39 12.64
CA ARG A 207 -10.65 -10.15 13.69
C ARG A 207 -10.19 -9.16 14.76
N THR A 208 -8.90 -9.17 15.09
CA THR A 208 -8.27 -8.31 16.11
C THR A 208 -6.83 -8.00 15.71
N THR A 209 -6.31 -6.89 16.17
CA THR A 209 -4.90 -6.51 16.01
C THR A 209 -4.10 -6.97 17.22
N SER A 210 -2.95 -7.61 17.02
CA SER A 210 -2.11 -8.17 18.09
C SER A 210 -0.99 -7.22 18.55
N PHE A 211 -0.81 -6.09 17.89
CA PHE A 211 0.23 -5.09 18.18
C PHE A 211 -0.38 -3.68 18.21
N ASP A 212 0.33 -2.73 18.79
CA ASP A 212 -0.10 -1.32 18.79
C ASP A 212 0.57 -0.57 17.63
N ILE A 213 -0.21 -0.29 16.58
CA ILE A 213 0.27 0.41 15.38
C ILE A 213 0.78 1.82 15.69
N ARG A 214 0.28 2.49 16.75
CA ARG A 214 0.67 3.84 17.18
C ARG A 214 2.07 3.89 17.80
N LYS A 215 2.66 2.74 18.14
CA LYS A 215 4.04 2.65 18.62
C LYS A 215 5.06 2.60 17.50
N ILE A 216 4.67 2.18 16.30
CA ILE A 216 5.56 2.02 15.15
C ILE A 216 6.38 3.28 14.85
N PRO A 217 5.81 4.51 14.85
CA PRO A 217 6.60 5.73 14.63
C PRO A 217 7.64 6.04 15.72
N LYS A 218 7.51 5.43 16.91
CA LYS A 218 8.29 5.76 18.11
C LYS A 218 9.39 4.75 18.44
N GLU A 219 9.33 3.56 17.84
CA GLU A 219 10.23 2.45 18.14
C GLU A 219 10.86 1.91 16.85
N LYS A 220 12.12 1.48 16.91
CA LYS A 220 12.74 0.80 15.76
C LYS A 220 11.98 -0.47 15.44
N THR A 221 11.21 -0.44 14.38
CA THR A 221 10.29 -1.52 14.01
C THR A 221 10.56 -1.96 12.57
N ILE A 222 10.58 -3.26 12.34
CA ILE A 222 10.45 -3.82 11.01
C ILE A 222 9.17 -4.63 10.90
N ILE A 223 8.41 -4.36 9.84
CA ILE A 223 7.17 -5.06 9.53
C ILE A 223 7.42 -5.92 8.30
N TYR A 224 7.32 -7.22 8.46
CA TYR A 224 7.31 -8.17 7.35
C TYR A 224 5.86 -8.57 7.05
N LEU A 225 5.43 -8.35 5.81
CA LEU A 225 4.13 -8.80 5.34
C LEU A 225 4.36 -9.85 4.24
N LYS A 226 4.04 -11.11 4.51
CA LYS A 226 4.19 -12.22 3.58
C LYS A 226 2.85 -12.64 3.01
N TYR A 227 2.76 -12.75 1.70
CA TYR A 227 1.51 -13.08 1.02
C TYR A 227 1.77 -13.84 -0.30
N PRO A 228 0.80 -14.64 -0.78
CA PRO A 228 0.90 -15.29 -2.09
C PRO A 228 0.57 -14.29 -3.21
N GLU A 229 1.60 -13.82 -3.92
CA GLU A 229 1.54 -12.80 -4.96
C GLU A 229 0.67 -13.15 -6.18
N TYR A 230 0.40 -14.43 -6.37
CA TYR A 230 -0.43 -14.92 -7.47
C TYR A 230 -1.94 -14.78 -7.22
N SER A 231 -2.34 -14.29 -6.05
CA SER A 231 -3.75 -14.28 -5.63
C SER A 231 -4.21 -12.87 -5.24
N GLU A 232 -5.03 -12.26 -6.10
CA GLU A 232 -5.56 -10.89 -5.94
C GLU A 232 -6.34 -10.64 -4.63
N GLN A 233 -6.80 -11.70 -3.95
CA GLN A 233 -7.54 -11.58 -2.68
C GLN A 233 -6.71 -10.93 -1.56
N TYR A 234 -5.37 -11.07 -1.60
CA TYR A 234 -4.49 -10.51 -0.58
C TYR A 234 -4.14 -9.04 -0.84
N ASP A 235 -4.28 -8.57 -2.09
CA ASP A 235 -4.00 -7.18 -2.43
C ASP A 235 -4.83 -6.20 -1.59
N GLY A 236 -6.09 -6.55 -1.34
CA GLY A 236 -6.98 -5.77 -0.47
C GLY A 236 -6.49 -5.70 0.99
N LEU A 237 -6.01 -6.82 1.55
CA LEU A 237 -5.46 -6.85 2.91
C LEU A 237 -4.18 -6.03 3.03
N VAL A 238 -3.28 -6.16 2.05
CA VAL A 238 -2.05 -5.37 2.01
C VAL A 238 -2.37 -3.88 1.86
N SER A 239 -3.32 -3.54 0.98
CA SER A 239 -3.75 -2.15 0.77
C SER A 239 -4.35 -1.53 2.03
N LEU A 240 -5.18 -2.28 2.77
CA LEU A 240 -5.76 -1.82 4.05
C LEU A 240 -4.68 -1.57 5.10
N PHE A 241 -3.74 -2.51 5.25
CA PHE A 241 -2.65 -2.36 6.20
C PHE A 241 -1.75 -1.16 5.87
N LEU A 242 -1.32 -1.05 4.60
CA LEU A 242 -0.51 0.09 4.16
C LEU A 242 -1.22 1.43 4.33
N THR A 243 -2.52 1.48 4.03
CA THR A 243 -3.34 2.69 4.20
C THR A 243 -3.33 3.16 5.66
N GLU A 244 -3.58 2.26 6.60
CA GLU A 244 -3.59 2.58 8.02
C GLU A 244 -2.19 2.93 8.54
N LEU A 245 -1.17 2.17 8.16
CA LEU A 245 0.22 2.45 8.54
C LEU A 245 0.69 3.83 8.05
N ILE A 246 0.43 4.16 6.79
CA ILE A 246 0.77 5.48 6.23
C ILE A 246 0.03 6.58 6.98
N HIS A 247 -1.27 6.42 7.23
CA HIS A 247 -2.07 7.38 8.01
C HIS A 247 -1.44 7.65 9.40
N VAL A 248 -1.09 6.59 10.14
CA VAL A 248 -0.47 6.71 11.47
C VAL A 248 0.88 7.42 11.41
N LEU A 249 1.75 7.05 10.46
CA LEU A 249 3.07 7.67 10.31
C LEU A 249 2.97 9.15 9.96
N TYR A 250 2.07 9.52 9.04
CA TYR A 250 1.88 10.91 8.64
C TYR A 250 1.29 11.75 9.76
N HIS A 251 0.29 11.21 10.46
CA HIS A 251 -0.31 11.91 11.59
C HIS A 251 0.67 12.10 12.74
N SER A 252 1.57 11.14 13.00
CA SER A 252 2.61 11.31 14.02
C SER A 252 3.60 12.45 13.70
N CYS A 253 3.67 12.92 12.46
CA CYS A 253 4.49 14.05 12.05
C CYS A 253 3.81 15.41 12.24
N ASP A 254 2.50 15.48 12.54
CA ASP A 254 1.76 16.76 12.57
C ASP A 254 2.30 17.73 13.63
N GLN A 255 2.83 17.22 14.72
CA GLN A 255 3.40 18.05 15.79
C GLN A 255 4.90 18.34 15.61
N THR A 256 5.67 17.38 15.07
CA THR A 256 7.13 17.44 14.98
C THR A 256 7.64 17.83 13.58
N GLY A 257 6.77 17.77 12.59
CA GLY A 257 7.07 17.97 11.18
C GLY A 257 7.69 16.75 10.49
N GLN A 258 8.35 15.86 11.23
CA GLN A 258 9.01 14.66 10.69
C GLN A 258 9.11 13.56 11.76
N LEU A 259 9.31 12.32 11.33
CA LEU A 259 9.61 11.19 12.21
C LEU A 259 11.00 11.32 12.82
N ASP A 260 11.16 10.97 14.10
CA ASP A 260 12.45 10.87 14.78
C ASP A 260 13.28 9.70 14.22
N ILE A 261 12.63 8.57 13.98
CA ILE A 261 13.21 7.39 13.34
C ILE A 261 12.74 7.38 11.89
N PRO A 262 13.64 7.51 10.89
CA PRO A 262 13.25 7.44 9.49
C PRO A 262 12.51 6.15 9.18
N PHE A 263 11.47 6.22 8.36
CA PHE A 263 10.68 5.07 7.98
C PHE A 263 10.80 4.77 6.48
N HIS A 264 11.17 3.53 6.15
CA HIS A 264 11.38 3.12 4.77
C HIS A 264 10.37 2.05 4.35
N PHE A 265 9.55 2.37 3.34
CA PHE A 265 8.67 1.42 2.68
C PHE A 265 9.39 0.80 1.50
N ILE A 266 9.56 -0.52 1.52
CA ILE A 266 10.07 -1.31 0.39
C ILE A 266 8.91 -2.18 -0.08
N ILE A 267 8.30 -1.80 -1.20
CA ILE A 267 7.05 -2.40 -1.67
C ILE A 267 7.28 -3.09 -3.00
N ASP A 268 7.36 -4.43 -2.95
CA ASP A 268 7.43 -5.26 -4.16
C ASP A 268 6.03 -5.41 -4.78
N GLU A 269 5.96 -5.46 -6.11
CA GLU A 269 4.71 -5.50 -6.90
C GLU A 269 3.72 -4.37 -6.53
N PHE A 270 4.25 -3.16 -6.27
CA PHE A 270 3.49 -2.00 -5.78
C PHE A 270 2.23 -1.70 -6.60
N ALA A 271 2.28 -1.89 -7.90
CA ALA A 271 1.15 -1.61 -8.79
C ALA A 271 -0.11 -2.46 -8.51
N HIS A 272 0.00 -3.54 -7.76
CA HIS A 272 -1.15 -4.36 -7.33
C HIS A 272 -1.93 -3.73 -6.18
N PHE A 273 -1.30 -2.87 -5.38
CA PHE A 273 -1.93 -2.28 -4.20
C PHE A 273 -2.54 -0.93 -4.53
N ARG A 274 -3.78 -0.73 -4.14
CA ARG A 274 -4.46 0.56 -4.28
C ARG A 274 -4.44 1.29 -2.95
N LEU A 275 -3.65 2.35 -2.90
CA LEU A 275 -3.54 3.21 -1.73
C LEU A 275 -4.25 4.53 -2.02
N PRO A 276 -5.34 4.84 -1.32
CA PRO A 276 -6.07 6.11 -1.51
C PRO A 276 -5.14 7.31 -1.32
N SER A 277 -5.20 8.26 -2.24
CA SER A 277 -4.42 9.50 -2.18
C SER A 277 -2.89 9.31 -2.10
N PHE A 278 -2.35 8.20 -2.60
CA PHE A 278 -0.93 7.86 -2.47
C PHE A 278 -0.01 8.93 -3.12
N GLU A 279 -0.45 9.54 -4.21
CA GLU A 279 0.28 10.63 -4.87
C GLU A 279 0.52 11.83 -3.94
N ARG A 280 -0.36 12.09 -2.98
CA ARG A 280 -0.17 13.13 -1.97
C ARG A 280 0.83 12.72 -0.90
N TYR A 281 0.76 11.46 -0.46
CA TYR A 281 1.70 10.93 0.51
C TYR A 281 3.13 10.93 -0.04
N ILE A 282 3.37 10.32 -1.20
CA ILE A 282 4.71 10.25 -1.76
C ILE A 282 5.33 11.62 -2.08
N SER A 283 4.49 12.60 -2.45
CA SER A 283 4.97 13.97 -2.75
C SER A 283 5.53 14.71 -1.54
N THR A 284 5.09 14.35 -0.33
CA THR A 284 5.47 14.99 0.93
C THR A 284 6.32 14.10 1.84
N ALA A 285 6.61 12.87 1.44
CA ALA A 285 7.30 11.85 2.22
C ALA A 285 8.68 12.30 2.72
N ARG A 286 9.49 12.86 1.83
CA ARG A 286 10.86 13.30 2.13
C ARG A 286 10.94 14.27 3.32
N SER A 287 10.05 15.25 3.38
CA SER A 287 10.03 16.23 4.48
C SER A 287 9.67 15.62 5.82
N ARG A 288 9.09 14.43 5.82
CA ARG A 288 8.63 13.69 7.02
C ARG A 288 9.56 12.57 7.45
N ASN A 289 10.75 12.45 6.85
CA ASN A 289 11.67 11.32 7.04
C ASN A 289 11.03 9.96 6.64
N ILE A 290 10.18 9.97 5.62
CA ILE A 290 9.57 8.77 5.03
C ILE A 290 10.13 8.58 3.64
N GLN A 291 10.51 7.34 3.31
CA GLN A 291 11.05 6.95 2.01
C GLN A 291 10.22 5.81 1.42
N PHE A 292 9.99 5.86 0.12
CA PHE A 292 9.36 4.79 -0.64
C PHE A 292 10.32 4.23 -1.68
N THR A 293 10.51 2.91 -1.67
CA THR A 293 11.10 2.14 -2.76
C THR A 293 10.02 1.25 -3.34
N LEU A 294 9.58 1.60 -4.55
CA LEU A 294 8.47 0.97 -5.24
C LEU A 294 9.01 0.08 -6.35
N LEU A 295 8.78 -1.24 -6.25
CA LEU A 295 9.18 -2.17 -7.30
C LEU A 295 7.94 -2.50 -8.15
N ILE A 296 8.07 -2.37 -9.46
CA ILE A 296 7.02 -2.64 -10.45
C ILE A 296 7.60 -3.36 -11.66
N GLN A 297 6.76 -3.99 -12.46
CA GLN A 297 7.23 -4.69 -13.66
C GLN A 297 7.33 -3.73 -14.86
N SER A 298 6.37 -2.82 -15.00
CA SER A 298 6.33 -1.85 -16.11
C SER A 298 5.52 -0.61 -15.76
N MET A 299 5.67 0.44 -16.57
CA MET A 299 4.83 1.64 -16.46
C MET A 299 3.36 1.34 -16.72
N ASP A 300 3.06 0.46 -17.70
CA ASP A 300 1.68 0.10 -18.03
C ASP A 300 0.96 -0.52 -16.83
N GLN A 301 1.66 -1.36 -16.06
CA GLN A 301 1.11 -1.96 -14.85
C GLN A 301 0.76 -0.88 -13.80
N LEU A 302 1.61 0.12 -13.65
CA LEU A 302 1.33 1.24 -12.74
C LEU A 302 0.12 2.08 -13.21
N GLU A 303 0.00 2.34 -14.52
CA GLU A 303 -1.14 3.06 -15.10
C GLU A 303 -2.47 2.30 -14.94
N ILE A 304 -2.44 0.97 -15.03
CA ILE A 304 -3.62 0.11 -14.75
C ILE A 304 -4.02 0.21 -13.27
N GLY A 305 -3.05 0.21 -12.36
CA GLY A 305 -3.30 0.30 -10.92
C GLY A 305 -3.81 1.66 -10.47
N TYR A 306 -3.25 2.76 -10.98
CA TYR A 306 -3.42 4.11 -10.43
C TYR A 306 -4.01 5.15 -11.39
N SER A 307 -4.40 4.82 -12.58
CA SER A 307 -4.67 5.73 -13.71
C SER A 307 -3.41 6.47 -14.21
N LYS A 308 -3.44 6.86 -15.48
CA LYS A 308 -2.28 7.49 -16.14
C LYS A 308 -1.81 8.81 -15.47
N PRO A 309 -2.71 9.74 -15.08
CA PRO A 309 -2.27 10.98 -14.41
C PRO A 309 -1.63 10.72 -13.05
N VAL A 310 -2.22 9.83 -12.25
CA VAL A 310 -1.71 9.50 -10.90
C VAL A 310 -0.40 8.74 -11.00
N ALA A 311 -0.29 7.76 -11.91
CA ALA A 311 0.95 7.02 -12.18
C ALA A 311 2.09 7.96 -12.55
N LYS A 312 1.83 8.96 -13.41
CA LYS A 312 2.81 9.98 -13.75
C LYS A 312 3.25 10.78 -12.53
N THR A 313 2.33 11.23 -11.70
CA THR A 313 2.66 11.96 -10.45
C THR A 313 3.54 11.13 -9.52
N ILE A 314 3.24 9.82 -9.36
CA ILE A 314 4.05 8.91 -8.56
C ILE A 314 5.47 8.81 -9.12
N MET A 315 5.62 8.65 -10.44
CA MET A 315 6.92 8.61 -11.12
C MET A 315 7.71 9.91 -10.90
N ASP A 316 7.06 11.07 -11.06
CA ASP A 316 7.67 12.40 -10.90
C ASP A 316 8.13 12.65 -9.43
N CYS A 317 7.50 12.00 -8.46
CA CYS A 317 7.90 12.06 -7.05
C CYS A 317 9.07 11.12 -6.69
N CYS A 318 9.54 10.27 -7.62
CA CYS A 318 10.69 9.39 -7.42
C CYS A 318 11.96 10.05 -7.97
N GLN A 319 12.88 10.42 -7.08
CA GLN A 319 14.17 11.06 -7.44
C GLN A 319 15.14 10.07 -8.06
N ASN A 320 14.97 8.78 -7.75
CA ASN A 320 15.75 7.70 -8.33
C ASN A 320 14.83 6.81 -9.18
N ILE A 321 15.23 6.59 -10.42
CA ILE A 321 14.55 5.66 -11.33
C ILE A 321 15.59 4.61 -11.74
N ILE A 322 15.29 3.34 -11.50
CA ILE A 322 16.14 2.21 -11.83
C ILE A 322 15.34 1.27 -12.73
N SER A 323 15.83 1.01 -13.94
CA SER A 323 15.19 0.08 -14.87
C SER A 323 16.13 -1.05 -15.23
N PHE A 324 15.84 -2.23 -14.70
CA PHE A 324 16.44 -3.48 -15.17
C PHE A 324 15.91 -3.84 -16.54
N GLN A 325 16.38 -4.96 -17.08
CA GLN A 325 15.93 -5.46 -18.36
C GLN A 325 14.40 -5.57 -18.43
N THR A 326 13.82 -5.08 -19.53
CA THR A 326 12.40 -5.15 -19.86
C THR A 326 12.20 -5.14 -21.36
N THR A 327 11.16 -5.81 -21.83
CA THR A 327 10.70 -5.77 -23.23
C THR A 327 9.50 -4.83 -23.42
N ASN A 328 9.00 -4.23 -22.33
CA ASN A 328 7.85 -3.32 -22.41
C ASN A 328 8.18 -2.05 -23.16
N TYR A 329 7.51 -1.83 -24.30
CA TYR A 329 7.78 -0.72 -25.22
C TYR A 329 7.63 0.66 -24.56
N ASN A 330 6.58 0.87 -23.78
CA ASN A 330 6.32 2.16 -23.13
C ASN A 330 7.41 2.47 -22.10
N THR A 331 7.82 1.48 -21.31
CA THR A 331 8.92 1.62 -20.35
C THR A 331 10.24 1.93 -21.07
N LEU A 332 10.58 1.18 -22.13
CA LEU A 332 11.80 1.41 -22.93
C LEU A 332 11.83 2.82 -23.54
N THR A 333 10.71 3.24 -24.11
CA THR A 333 10.58 4.59 -24.71
C THR A 333 10.79 5.67 -23.65
N TYR A 334 10.12 5.55 -22.51
CA TYR A 334 10.22 6.50 -21.40
C TYR A 334 11.67 6.60 -20.87
N MET A 335 12.33 5.46 -20.60
CA MET A 335 13.72 5.44 -20.13
C MET A 335 14.70 6.04 -21.14
N SER A 336 14.51 5.71 -22.43
CA SER A 336 15.32 6.28 -23.49
C SER A 336 15.20 7.80 -23.56
N GLN A 337 13.97 8.34 -23.45
CA GLN A 337 13.73 9.80 -23.41
C GLN A 337 14.34 10.45 -22.17
N LEU A 338 14.22 9.83 -20.98
CA LEU A 338 14.82 10.31 -19.74
C LEU A 338 16.34 10.33 -19.77
N SER A 339 16.98 9.53 -20.63
CA SER A 339 18.44 9.55 -20.80
C SER A 339 18.97 10.86 -21.37
N GLY A 340 18.09 11.71 -21.92
CA GLY A 340 18.46 12.91 -22.66
C GLY A 340 19.05 12.59 -24.03
N TYR A 341 19.57 13.60 -24.73
CA TYR A 341 20.04 13.50 -26.11
C TYR A 341 21.56 13.70 -26.21
N ARG A 342 22.17 13.06 -27.21
CA ARG A 342 23.61 13.16 -27.51
C ARG A 342 23.94 14.43 -28.30
N ASP A 343 22.99 14.92 -29.07
CA ASP A 343 23.14 16.06 -29.96
C ASP A 343 22.24 17.23 -29.57
N THR A 344 22.55 18.41 -30.07
CA THR A 344 21.79 19.63 -29.82
C THR A 344 20.46 19.68 -30.58
N VAL A 345 20.24 18.78 -31.51
CA VAL A 345 19.05 18.71 -32.36
C VAL A 345 18.00 17.75 -31.77
N GLY A 346 18.40 16.93 -30.80
CA GLY A 346 17.48 16.06 -30.03
C GLY A 346 17.01 14.82 -30.77
N HIS A 347 17.75 14.35 -31.78
CA HIS A 347 17.35 13.18 -32.56
C HIS A 347 17.88 11.84 -32.02
N LEU A 348 19.01 11.86 -31.31
CA LEU A 348 19.65 10.63 -30.82
C LEU A 348 19.67 10.61 -29.29
N PRO A 349 18.91 9.72 -28.62
CA PRO A 349 18.97 9.59 -27.17
C PRO A 349 20.36 9.10 -26.72
N ARG A 350 20.77 9.49 -25.50
CA ARG A 350 22.05 9.01 -24.91
C ARG A 350 22.06 7.51 -24.71
N VAL A 351 20.93 6.96 -24.26
CA VAL A 351 20.70 5.52 -24.13
C VAL A 351 19.50 5.16 -25.00
N SER A 352 19.75 4.42 -26.06
CA SER A 352 18.70 4.01 -26.99
C SER A 352 17.89 2.83 -26.42
N MET A 353 16.70 2.59 -26.98
CA MET A 353 15.92 1.40 -26.64
C MET A 353 16.70 0.11 -26.89
N ASN A 354 17.55 0.08 -27.95
CA ASN A 354 18.40 -1.08 -28.22
C ASN A 354 19.47 -1.29 -27.15
N ASP A 355 19.98 -0.22 -26.54
CA ASP A 355 20.93 -0.35 -25.43
C ASP A 355 20.23 -0.92 -24.19
N LEU A 356 19.00 -0.49 -23.93
CA LEU A 356 18.17 -0.99 -22.82
C LEU A 356 17.77 -2.46 -22.98
N LEU A 357 17.47 -2.88 -24.22
CA LEU A 357 17.17 -4.28 -24.54
C LEU A 357 18.38 -5.21 -24.35
N LYS A 358 19.62 -4.68 -24.46
CA LYS A 358 20.87 -5.43 -24.35
C LYS A 358 21.48 -5.42 -22.96
N LEU A 359 20.79 -4.87 -21.94
CA LEU A 359 21.25 -4.93 -20.56
C LEU A 359 21.49 -6.39 -20.15
N ARG A 360 22.64 -6.62 -19.50
CA ARG A 360 23.00 -7.93 -18.98
C ARG A 360 22.28 -8.22 -17.66
N PRO A 361 22.27 -9.47 -17.18
CA PRO A 361 21.78 -9.77 -15.83
C PRO A 361 22.41 -8.83 -14.79
N PHE A 362 21.55 -8.25 -13.93
CA PHE A 362 21.92 -7.28 -12.90
C PHE A 362 22.41 -5.91 -13.38
N GLU A 363 22.48 -5.65 -14.68
CA GLU A 363 22.65 -4.30 -15.21
C GLU A 363 21.31 -3.58 -15.22
N ALA A 364 21.33 -2.30 -14.88
CA ALA A 364 20.15 -1.46 -14.98
C ALA A 364 20.49 -0.06 -15.50
N PHE A 365 19.58 0.52 -16.23
CA PHE A 365 19.56 1.95 -16.48
C PHE A 365 19.15 2.66 -15.19
N CYS A 366 19.91 3.68 -14.82
CA CYS A 366 19.69 4.46 -13.61
C CYS A 366 19.61 5.95 -13.95
N LEU A 367 18.56 6.59 -13.46
CA LEU A 367 18.50 8.04 -13.35
C LEU A 367 18.60 8.38 -11.85
N ILE A 368 19.79 8.69 -11.39
CA ILE A 368 20.07 9.02 -9.98
C ILE A 368 20.54 10.47 -9.93
N ASN A 369 19.90 11.31 -9.13
CA ASN A 369 20.18 12.74 -9.06
C ASN A 369 20.16 13.42 -10.44
N HIS A 370 19.22 13.05 -11.29
CA HIS A 370 19.08 13.53 -12.67
C HIS A 370 20.28 13.20 -13.60
N GLN A 371 21.15 12.26 -13.19
CA GLN A 371 22.27 11.80 -14.01
C GLN A 371 21.96 10.39 -14.55
N PRO A 372 21.80 10.24 -15.89
CA PRO A 372 21.57 8.95 -16.50
C PRO A 372 22.88 8.14 -16.58
N SER A 373 22.79 6.86 -16.23
CA SER A 373 23.91 5.91 -16.29
C SER A 373 23.42 4.48 -16.45
N ILE A 374 24.29 3.58 -16.93
CA ILE A 374 24.07 2.14 -16.83
C ILE A 374 24.98 1.62 -15.73
N GLN A 375 24.42 0.92 -14.77
CA GLN A 375 25.13 0.44 -13.57
C GLN A 375 24.93 -1.07 -13.41
N LEU A 376 25.98 -1.75 -12.94
CA LEU A 376 25.93 -3.15 -12.54
C LEU A 376 25.65 -3.23 -11.04
N PHE A 377 24.54 -3.85 -10.67
CA PHE A 377 24.18 -4.10 -9.29
C PHE A 377 24.69 -5.47 -8.82
N LYS A 378 25.13 -5.54 -7.58
CA LYS A 378 25.51 -6.81 -6.95
C LYS A 378 24.32 -7.34 -6.15
N PRO A 379 23.80 -8.53 -6.47
CA PRO A 379 22.83 -9.19 -5.60
C PRO A 379 23.37 -9.35 -4.19
N TYR A 380 22.48 -9.35 -3.19
CA TYR A 380 22.87 -9.42 -1.76
C TYR A 380 23.83 -10.57 -1.45
N PHE A 381 23.64 -11.73 -2.05
CA PHE A 381 24.48 -12.92 -1.86
C PHE A 381 25.92 -12.80 -2.45
N MET A 382 26.19 -11.74 -3.21
CA MET A 382 27.52 -11.41 -3.72
C MET A 382 28.21 -10.28 -2.96
N ARG A 383 27.56 -9.73 -1.94
CA ARG A 383 28.17 -8.67 -1.10
C ARG A 383 29.08 -9.30 -0.05
N ARG A 384 30.32 -8.81 0.03
CA ARG A 384 31.33 -9.31 1.01
C ARG A 384 31.01 -8.95 2.46
N ASP A 385 30.22 -7.93 2.70
CA ASP A 385 29.80 -7.46 4.01
C ASP A 385 28.59 -8.26 4.57
N TYR A 386 28.22 -9.32 3.88
CA TYR A 386 27.15 -10.23 4.23
C TYR A 386 27.62 -11.55 4.86
N LEU A 387 28.89 -11.88 4.65
CA LEU A 387 29.56 -13.05 5.19
C LEU A 387 30.30 -12.69 6.49
#